data_fbe748427cf7e46fdb398d5c610658f7
#
_entry.id   fbe748427cf7e46fdb398d5c610658f7
#
_cell.length_a   1.000
_cell.length_b   1.000
_cell.length_c   1.000
_cell.angle_alpha   90.00
_cell.angle_beta   90.00
_cell.angle_gamma   90.00
#
_symmetry.space_group_name_H-M   'P 1'
#
loop_
_entity.id
_entity.type
_entity.pdbx_description
1 polymer ?
#
loop_
_entity_poly.entity_id
_entity_poly.type
_entity_poly.pdbx_seq_one_letter_code
_entity_poly.pdbx_strand_id
1 'polypeptide(L)'
;MEATTQTTTTSTVACAVCRTKCQKADWRTHKTECRRQNYILKVDLLPGYITNPRITRTLSCPATVTFAALHEALLVAFGWANTHLYDFEVFGHSETTGRSHRLSGPEPLFKLTDLDTIEDDFDFGIPAPPNRDSSKVRLFKVLDDPKTKGNTIHYNYDFGDGWEHVITCTGRTPATPHFVCLDGEGHGCAEDVGGPSGWEELLKAYDAETPTKDQKMTMRWFETFASNKDPRGLRGDLKWQWDKDGVNAALRGL
;
A
#
# COMPACT_ATOMS: atom_id res chain seq x y z
N MET A 1 -47.01 34.65 28.86
CA MET A 1 -46.06 34.38 27.75
C MET A 1 -44.78 33.90 28.39
N GLU A 2 -44.66 32.60 28.53
CA GLU A 2 -43.43 31.97 29.09
C GLU A 2 -42.51 31.58 27.95
N ALA A 3 -41.28 32.09 28.00
CA ALA A 3 -40.23 31.80 27.04
C ALA A 3 -39.53 30.49 27.44
N THR A 4 -39.74 29.43 26.67
CA THR A 4 -39.07 28.14 26.86
C THR A 4 -37.65 28.23 26.28
N THR A 5 -36.67 28.28 27.16
CA THR A 5 -35.25 28.23 26.80
C THR A 5 -34.88 26.77 26.46
N GLN A 6 -34.68 26.47 25.19
CA GLN A 6 -34.10 25.17 24.75
C GLN A 6 -32.59 25.16 25.04
N THR A 7 -32.21 24.39 26.03
CA THR A 7 -30.83 24.05 26.31
C THR A 7 -30.38 22.98 25.30
N THR A 8 -29.56 23.35 24.31
CA THR A 8 -28.87 22.43 23.40
C THR A 8 -27.76 21.72 24.16
N THR A 9 -28.02 20.52 24.62
CA THR A 9 -26.99 19.59 25.12
C THR A 9 -26.20 19.09 23.95
N THR A 10 -24.98 19.64 23.75
CA THR A 10 -23.98 19.07 22.87
C THR A 10 -23.52 17.74 23.46
N SER A 11 -24.07 16.65 22.94
CA SER A 11 -23.61 15.30 23.21
C SER A 11 -22.16 15.16 22.71
N THR A 12 -21.20 15.11 23.64
CA THR A 12 -19.82 14.72 23.37
C THR A 12 -19.81 13.23 23.10
N VAL A 13 -20.03 12.84 21.84
CA VAL A 13 -19.82 11.45 21.40
C VAL A 13 -18.33 11.17 21.57
N ALA A 14 -18.00 10.32 22.53
CA ALA A 14 -16.62 9.84 22.73
C ALA A 14 -16.16 9.16 21.44
N CYS A 15 -14.97 9.54 20.95
CA CYS A 15 -14.39 8.92 19.77
C CYS A 15 -14.16 7.43 20.04
N ALA A 16 -14.79 6.56 19.26
CA ALA A 16 -14.65 5.11 19.37
C ALA A 16 -13.22 4.60 19.12
N VAL A 17 -12.38 5.44 18.51
CA VAL A 17 -11.00 5.13 18.09
C VAL A 17 -9.97 5.37 19.21
N CYS A 18 -10.29 6.16 20.24
CA CYS A 18 -9.32 6.61 21.23
C CYS A 18 -9.70 6.18 22.65
N ARG A 19 -8.78 5.49 23.30
CA ARG A 19 -8.90 5.20 24.72
C ARG A 19 -8.80 6.51 25.54
N THR A 20 -9.56 6.59 26.62
CA THR A 20 -9.74 7.76 27.49
C THR A 20 -8.43 8.43 27.97
N LYS A 21 -7.31 7.71 28.01
CA LYS A 21 -5.99 8.23 28.39
C LYS A 21 -5.38 9.15 27.34
N CYS A 22 -5.53 8.87 26.03
CA CYS A 22 -5.00 9.71 24.96
C CYS A 22 -5.80 11.01 24.83
N GLN A 23 -7.09 11.00 25.11
CA GLN A 23 -7.95 12.18 25.03
C GLN A 23 -7.57 13.27 26.05
N LYS A 24 -7.03 12.89 27.20
CA LYS A 24 -6.65 13.85 28.27
C LYS A 24 -5.28 14.46 28.05
N ALA A 25 -4.36 13.75 27.40
CA ALA A 25 -2.96 14.18 27.27
C ALA A 25 -2.75 15.19 26.13
N ASP A 26 -3.50 15.10 25.02
CA ASP A 26 -3.31 15.98 23.86
C ASP A 26 -4.62 16.27 23.10
N TRP A 27 -5.62 16.77 23.82
CA TRP A 27 -6.94 17.04 23.28
C TRP A 27 -6.96 18.04 22.11
N ARG A 28 -6.05 19.03 22.10
CA ARG A 28 -6.06 20.08 21.07
C ARG A 28 -5.66 19.53 19.70
N THR A 29 -4.60 18.74 19.66
CA THR A 29 -4.10 18.09 18.42
C THR A 29 -5.01 16.91 18.04
N HIS A 30 -5.38 16.11 19.03
CA HIS A 30 -6.19 14.93 18.86
C HIS A 30 -7.58 15.22 18.26
N LYS A 31 -8.26 16.30 18.71
CA LYS A 31 -9.60 16.68 18.24
C LYS A 31 -9.67 16.91 16.74
N THR A 32 -8.61 17.44 16.14
CA THR A 32 -8.55 17.73 14.70
C THR A 32 -8.25 16.48 13.87
N GLU A 33 -7.56 15.51 14.44
CA GLU A 33 -7.12 14.27 13.76
C GLU A 33 -8.15 13.15 13.92
N CYS A 34 -8.78 13.02 15.07
CA CYS A 34 -9.70 11.94 15.43
C CYS A 34 -10.97 11.85 14.57
N ARG A 35 -11.33 12.92 13.85
CA ARG A 35 -12.50 12.98 12.97
C ARG A 35 -12.17 12.88 11.49
N ARG A 36 -10.90 12.66 11.15
CA ARG A 36 -10.53 12.51 9.73
C ARG A 36 -11.11 11.22 9.19
N GLN A 37 -11.84 11.35 8.09
CA GLN A 37 -12.31 10.19 7.34
C GLN A 37 -11.13 9.38 6.81
N ASN A 38 -11.29 8.07 6.75
CA ASN A 38 -10.32 7.19 6.11
C ASN A 38 -10.21 7.51 4.62
N TYR A 39 -9.05 7.26 4.04
CA TYR A 39 -8.86 7.25 2.60
C TYR A 39 -9.29 5.90 2.03
N ILE A 40 -9.91 5.91 0.86
CA ILE A 40 -10.05 4.72 0.03
C ILE A 40 -8.90 4.75 -0.97
N LEU A 41 -7.95 3.83 -0.79
CA LEU A 41 -6.78 3.68 -1.64
C LEU A 41 -6.95 2.46 -2.53
N LYS A 42 -6.98 2.68 -3.84
CA LYS A 42 -6.88 1.61 -4.83
C LYS A 42 -5.41 1.41 -5.16
N VAL A 43 -4.95 0.18 -5.10
CA VAL A 43 -3.57 -0.24 -5.32
C VAL A 43 -3.56 -1.25 -6.46
N ASP A 44 -2.93 -0.89 -7.56
CA ASP A 44 -2.80 -1.72 -8.75
C ASP A 44 -1.33 -2.14 -8.90
N LEU A 45 -1.05 -3.44 -9.00
CA LEU A 45 0.28 -3.95 -9.33
C LEU A 45 0.62 -3.64 -10.78
N LEU A 46 1.86 -3.18 -11.02
CA LEU A 46 2.43 -2.99 -12.35
C LEU A 46 3.37 -4.18 -12.72
N PRO A 47 3.67 -4.33 -14.01
CA PRO A 47 3.16 -3.58 -15.15
C PRO A 47 1.71 -3.94 -15.49
N GLY A 48 1.01 -2.98 -16.07
CA GLY A 48 -0.41 -3.12 -16.39
C GLY A 48 -0.77 -4.20 -17.44
N TYR A 49 0.24 -4.88 -18.02
CA TYR A 49 0.01 -6.02 -18.91
C TYR A 49 -0.23 -7.34 -18.13
N ILE A 50 0.08 -7.40 -16.83
CA ILE A 50 -0.36 -8.52 -16.00
C ILE A 50 -1.86 -8.42 -15.80
N THR A 51 -2.62 -9.19 -16.59
CA THR A 51 -4.08 -9.11 -16.65
C THR A 51 -4.80 -10.44 -16.45
N ASN A 52 -4.05 -11.53 -16.28
CA ASN A 52 -4.60 -12.89 -16.16
C ASN A 52 -4.02 -13.68 -14.95
N PRO A 53 -4.42 -13.33 -13.73
CA PRO A 53 -5.29 -12.24 -13.30
C PRO A 53 -4.61 -10.87 -13.23
N ARG A 54 -5.40 -9.82 -13.17
CA ARG A 54 -5.00 -8.54 -12.61
C ARG A 54 -4.78 -8.72 -11.11
N ILE A 55 -3.82 -7.98 -10.53
CA ILE A 55 -3.59 -8.06 -9.09
C ILE A 55 -3.82 -6.67 -8.50
N THR A 56 -4.91 -6.54 -7.76
CA THR A 56 -5.33 -5.25 -7.20
C THR A 56 -5.84 -5.42 -5.78
N ARG A 57 -5.73 -4.36 -4.98
CA ARG A 57 -6.38 -4.27 -3.67
C ARG A 57 -6.96 -2.88 -3.46
N THR A 58 -8.11 -2.80 -2.80
CA THR A 58 -8.71 -1.53 -2.40
C THR A 58 -8.81 -1.50 -0.89
N LEU A 59 -8.12 -0.55 -0.26
CA LEU A 59 -8.02 -0.44 1.19
C LEU A 59 -8.72 0.80 1.71
N SER A 60 -9.44 0.67 2.82
CA SER A 60 -9.81 1.77 3.71
C SER A 60 -8.68 1.98 4.71
N CYS A 61 -8.01 3.13 4.64
CA CYS A 61 -6.82 3.44 5.43
C CYS A 61 -7.11 4.60 6.39
N PRO A 62 -6.86 4.45 7.71
CA PRO A 62 -7.00 5.55 8.64
C PRO A 62 -6.09 6.72 8.26
N ALA A 63 -6.64 7.94 8.24
CA ALA A 63 -5.91 9.11 7.74
C ALA A 63 -4.66 9.47 8.58
N THR A 64 -4.64 9.04 9.82
CA THR A 64 -3.61 9.39 10.81
C THR A 64 -2.48 8.37 10.93
N VAL A 65 -2.57 7.25 10.23
CA VAL A 65 -1.48 6.27 10.21
C VAL A 65 -0.29 6.77 9.38
N THR A 66 0.86 6.20 9.62
CA THR A 66 2.10 6.53 8.90
C THR A 66 2.22 5.73 7.60
N PHE A 67 3.15 6.12 6.72
CA PHE A 67 3.47 5.35 5.53
C PHE A 67 4.14 4.01 5.87
N ALA A 68 4.88 3.92 6.98
CA ALA A 68 5.38 2.63 7.48
C ALA A 68 4.21 1.70 7.83
N ALA A 69 3.16 2.19 8.51
CA ALA A 69 1.96 1.39 8.77
C ALA A 69 1.18 1.03 7.49
N LEU A 70 1.20 1.90 6.46
CA LEU A 70 0.65 1.56 5.15
C LEU A 70 1.46 0.45 4.47
N HIS A 71 2.79 0.48 4.55
CA HIS A 71 3.65 -0.61 4.06
C HIS A 71 3.25 -1.95 4.70
N GLU A 72 3.15 -2.02 6.03
CA GLU A 72 2.71 -3.24 6.72
C GLU A 72 1.32 -3.73 6.23
N ALA A 73 0.40 -2.79 6.02
CA ALA A 73 -0.93 -3.13 5.50
C ALA A 73 -0.88 -3.64 4.05
N LEU A 74 0.03 -3.12 3.22
CA LEU A 74 0.24 -3.60 1.85
C LEU A 74 0.88 -4.99 1.82
N LEU A 75 1.86 -5.27 2.70
CA LEU A 75 2.43 -6.60 2.84
C LEU A 75 1.33 -7.63 3.13
N VAL A 76 0.47 -7.35 4.11
CA VAL A 76 -0.67 -8.22 4.45
C VAL A 76 -1.63 -8.35 3.27
N ALA A 77 -1.98 -7.25 2.61
CA ALA A 77 -2.98 -7.24 1.55
C ALA A 77 -2.54 -7.99 0.28
N PHE A 78 -1.24 -7.95 -0.05
CA PHE A 78 -0.67 -8.63 -1.22
C PHE A 78 -0.05 -9.99 -0.88
N GLY A 79 0.09 -10.31 0.41
CA GLY A 79 0.68 -11.57 0.87
C GLY A 79 2.20 -11.61 0.81
N TRP A 80 2.87 -10.44 0.95
CA TRP A 80 4.32 -10.35 1.02
C TRP A 80 4.87 -10.75 2.38
N ALA A 81 6.05 -11.37 2.44
CA ALA A 81 6.65 -11.91 3.68
C ALA A 81 7.53 -10.91 4.44
N ASN A 82 7.64 -9.64 4.00
CA ASN A 82 8.45 -8.59 4.62
C ASN A 82 9.95 -8.92 4.69
N THR A 83 10.50 -9.43 3.58
CA THR A 83 11.92 -9.83 3.51
C THR A 83 12.79 -8.84 2.72
N HIS A 84 12.18 -7.81 2.13
CA HIS A 84 12.82 -6.87 1.22
C HIS A 84 12.59 -5.41 1.61
N LEU A 85 13.39 -4.51 1.03
CA LEU A 85 13.27 -3.06 1.18
C LEU A 85 12.10 -2.51 0.36
N TYR A 86 11.67 -1.31 0.73
CA TYR A 86 10.59 -0.60 0.07
C TYR A 86 10.80 0.91 0.02
N ASP A 87 10.14 1.57 -0.90
CA ASP A 87 9.92 3.00 -0.86
C ASP A 87 8.53 3.40 -1.39
N PHE A 88 8.11 4.61 -1.07
CA PHE A 88 6.98 5.28 -1.71
C PHE A 88 7.50 6.51 -2.43
N GLU A 89 7.26 6.62 -3.71
CA GLU A 89 7.56 7.79 -4.52
C GLU A 89 6.34 8.70 -4.61
N VAL A 90 6.50 9.94 -4.13
CA VAL A 90 5.42 10.93 -4.07
C VAL A 90 5.66 11.99 -5.12
N PHE A 91 4.73 12.11 -6.08
CA PHE A 91 4.81 13.07 -7.18
C PHE A 91 4.01 14.34 -6.87
N GLY A 92 4.52 15.47 -7.38
CA GLY A 92 3.82 16.75 -7.34
C GLY A 92 2.96 16.96 -8.57
N HIS A 93 2.12 18.01 -8.54
CA HIS A 93 1.50 18.49 -9.77
C HIS A 93 2.61 18.97 -10.69
N SER A 94 2.71 18.36 -11.88
CA SER A 94 3.64 18.83 -12.91
C SER A 94 3.20 20.21 -13.34
N GLU A 95 3.87 21.26 -12.86
CA GLU A 95 3.90 22.49 -13.61
C GLU A 95 4.68 22.16 -14.88
N THR A 96 3.98 22.13 -16.02
CA THR A 96 4.55 21.92 -17.35
C THR A 96 5.44 23.09 -17.75
N THR A 97 6.54 23.30 -17.04
CA THR A 97 7.56 24.28 -17.37
C THR A 97 8.94 23.68 -17.23
N GLY A 98 9.45 23.21 -18.36
CA GLY A 98 10.88 23.08 -18.59
C GLY A 98 11.43 21.65 -18.56
N ARG A 99 11.74 21.16 -19.74
CA ARG A 99 12.76 20.17 -20.12
C ARG A 99 13.19 19.20 -18.99
N SER A 100 12.50 18.10 -18.87
CA SER A 100 13.08 16.91 -18.32
C SER A 100 14.22 16.45 -19.23
N HIS A 101 15.45 16.49 -18.77
CA HIS A 101 16.61 15.94 -19.47
C HIS A 101 16.73 14.41 -19.28
N ARG A 102 15.76 13.75 -18.70
CA ARG A 102 15.77 12.31 -18.47
C ARG A 102 14.81 11.60 -19.41
N LEU A 103 15.27 10.48 -19.94
CA LEU A 103 14.56 9.53 -20.78
C LEU A 103 13.43 8.76 -20.02
N SER A 104 13.22 9.04 -18.73
CA SER A 104 12.31 8.30 -17.84
C SER A 104 11.46 9.25 -16.99
N GLY A 105 10.24 9.57 -17.46
CA GLY A 105 9.13 10.10 -16.66
C GLY A 105 9.36 11.30 -15.72
N PRO A 106 8.33 11.75 -14.98
CA PRO A 106 8.45 12.81 -13.98
C PRO A 106 9.25 12.31 -12.75
N GLU A 107 10.08 13.18 -12.18
CA GLU A 107 10.79 12.90 -10.93
C GLU A 107 9.84 13.04 -9.72
N PRO A 108 9.94 12.16 -8.71
CA PRO A 108 9.20 12.33 -7.47
C PRO A 108 9.70 13.55 -6.70
N LEU A 109 8.79 14.24 -5.99
CA LEU A 109 9.16 15.33 -5.09
C LEU A 109 9.99 14.85 -3.90
N PHE A 110 9.70 13.65 -3.42
CA PHE A 110 10.43 12.97 -2.35
C PHE A 110 10.04 11.50 -2.33
N LYS A 111 10.88 10.72 -1.65
CA LYS A 111 10.62 9.32 -1.32
C LYS A 111 10.34 9.15 0.17
N LEU A 112 9.57 8.12 0.52
CA LEU A 112 9.30 7.72 1.90
C LEU A 112 9.75 6.27 2.06
N THR A 113 10.65 6.03 2.99
CA THR A 113 11.26 4.73 3.20
C THR A 113 11.64 4.55 4.68
N ASP A 114 12.11 3.39 5.06
CA ASP A 114 12.74 3.18 6.34
C ASP A 114 14.19 3.69 6.29
N LEU A 115 14.46 4.82 6.95
CA LEU A 115 15.79 5.44 6.93
C LEU A 115 16.84 4.62 7.70
N ASP A 116 16.43 3.77 8.63
CA ASP A 116 17.36 2.93 9.40
C ASP A 116 17.95 1.80 8.52
N THR A 117 17.35 1.54 7.36
CA THR A 117 17.79 0.49 6.41
C THR A 117 18.57 1.01 5.21
N ILE A 118 18.66 2.35 5.03
CA ILE A 118 19.44 2.93 3.95
C ILE A 118 20.89 3.05 4.42
N GLU A 119 21.77 2.29 3.80
CA GLU A 119 23.21 2.58 3.85
C GLU A 119 23.45 3.90 3.09
N ASP A 120 24.39 4.73 3.57
CA ASP A 120 24.71 6.01 2.94
C ASP A 120 24.90 5.81 1.43
N ASP A 121 23.97 6.34 0.65
CA ASP A 121 24.03 6.27 -0.81
C ASP A 121 25.35 6.87 -1.25
N PHE A 122 26.14 6.14 -2.03
CA PHE A 122 27.29 6.67 -2.73
C PHE A 122 26.83 7.84 -3.58
N ASP A 123 27.19 9.06 -3.16
CA ASP A 123 26.87 10.28 -3.88
C ASP A 123 27.63 10.29 -5.23
N PHE A 124 26.97 9.86 -6.27
CA PHE A 124 27.46 9.95 -7.65
C PHE A 124 27.33 11.37 -8.23
N GLY A 125 27.03 12.39 -7.40
CA GLY A 125 26.82 13.77 -7.84
C GLY A 125 25.55 13.98 -8.67
N ILE A 126 24.64 13.02 -8.72
CA ILE A 126 23.32 13.13 -9.36
C ILE A 126 22.32 13.55 -8.28
N PRO A 127 21.64 14.71 -8.42
CA PRO A 127 20.60 15.10 -7.47
C PRO A 127 19.52 14.01 -7.39
N ALA A 128 19.38 13.40 -6.24
CA ALA A 128 18.30 12.44 -5.96
C ALA A 128 17.15 13.14 -5.21
N PRO A 129 15.90 12.69 -5.37
CA PRO A 129 14.80 13.20 -4.58
C PRO A 129 15.06 12.94 -3.08
N PRO A 130 14.70 13.88 -2.19
CA PRO A 130 14.98 13.75 -0.76
C PRO A 130 14.23 12.55 -0.16
N ASN A 131 14.92 11.74 0.62
CA ASN A 131 14.35 10.67 1.41
C ASN A 131 13.77 11.20 2.72
N ARG A 132 12.61 10.68 3.13
CA ARG A 132 11.94 10.98 4.38
C ARG A 132 11.58 9.69 5.10
N ASP A 133 11.64 9.71 6.41
CA ASP A 133 11.29 8.58 7.26
C ASP A 133 9.78 8.28 7.17
N SER A 134 9.45 7.13 6.60
CA SER A 134 8.07 6.65 6.42
C SER A 134 7.33 6.48 7.75
N SER A 135 8.05 6.23 8.85
CA SER A 135 7.48 6.09 10.20
C SER A 135 7.03 7.43 10.80
N LYS A 136 7.52 8.56 10.27
CA LYS A 136 7.22 9.91 10.78
C LYS A 136 6.21 10.66 9.90
N VAL A 137 5.95 10.21 8.69
CA VAL A 137 5.03 10.89 7.76
C VAL A 137 3.67 10.19 7.75
N ARG A 138 2.61 10.91 8.12
CA ARG A 138 1.24 10.41 8.14
C ARG A 138 0.56 10.59 6.78
N LEU A 139 -0.39 9.69 6.44
CA LEU A 139 -1.09 9.71 5.15
C LEU A 139 -1.71 11.07 4.82
N PHE A 140 -2.37 11.72 5.79
CA PHE A 140 -3.01 13.01 5.53
C PHE A 140 -2.03 14.14 5.20
N LYS A 141 -0.76 14.02 5.60
CA LYS A 141 0.27 15.02 5.28
C LYS A 141 0.66 15.01 3.80
N VAL A 142 0.39 13.91 3.12
CA VAL A 142 0.65 13.75 1.68
C VAL A 142 -0.66 13.84 0.89
N LEU A 143 -1.68 13.08 1.28
CA LEU A 143 -2.92 12.97 0.50
C LEU A 143 -3.83 14.21 0.58
N ASP A 144 -3.64 15.08 1.58
CA ASP A 144 -4.36 16.37 1.71
C ASP A 144 -3.48 17.58 1.34
N ASP A 145 -2.17 17.39 1.13
CA ASP A 145 -1.27 18.49 0.75
C ASP A 145 -1.64 19.02 -0.65
N PRO A 146 -1.86 20.33 -0.82
CA PRO A 146 -2.19 20.92 -2.13
C PRO A 146 -1.19 20.59 -3.24
N LYS A 147 0.08 20.30 -2.92
CA LYS A 147 1.12 19.98 -3.91
C LYS A 147 1.05 18.55 -4.45
N THR A 148 0.45 17.64 -3.70
CA THR A 148 0.45 16.20 -3.99
C THR A 148 -0.95 15.60 -4.08
N LYS A 149 -1.96 16.33 -3.59
CA LYS A 149 -3.35 15.87 -3.57
C LYS A 149 -3.86 15.54 -4.98
N GLY A 150 -4.40 14.34 -5.13
CA GLY A 150 -4.97 13.86 -6.40
C GLY A 150 -3.95 13.21 -7.33
N ASN A 151 -2.66 13.26 -7.01
CA ASN A 151 -1.64 12.50 -7.72
C ASN A 151 -1.58 11.06 -7.22
N THR A 152 -1.04 10.19 -8.05
CA THR A 152 -0.70 8.82 -7.67
C THR A 152 0.56 8.80 -6.80
N ILE A 153 0.66 7.76 -5.99
CA ILE A 153 1.88 7.42 -5.23
C ILE A 153 2.35 6.08 -5.78
N HIS A 154 3.63 5.94 -6.10
CA HIS A 154 4.20 4.65 -6.46
C HIS A 154 4.79 4.00 -5.22
N TYR A 155 4.44 2.75 -5.00
CA TYR A 155 5.00 1.92 -3.93
C TYR A 155 5.83 0.82 -4.57
N ASN A 156 7.12 0.84 -4.29
CA ASN A 156 8.09 -0.13 -4.76
C ASN A 156 8.44 -1.06 -3.61
N TYR A 157 8.36 -2.35 -3.83
CA TYR A 157 8.75 -3.40 -2.90
C TYR A 157 9.71 -4.34 -3.58
N ASP A 158 10.78 -4.72 -2.89
CA ASP A 158 11.87 -5.55 -3.42
C ASP A 158 12.53 -4.94 -4.67
N PHE A 159 13.60 -4.16 -4.45
CA PHE A 159 14.30 -3.48 -5.55
C PHE A 159 15.04 -4.45 -6.50
N GLY A 160 15.22 -5.73 -6.09
CA GLY A 160 15.77 -6.79 -6.93
C GLY A 160 14.75 -7.30 -7.93
N ASP A 161 13.57 -7.70 -7.47
CA ASP A 161 12.45 -8.19 -8.30
C ASP A 161 11.63 -7.04 -8.93
N GLY A 162 11.66 -5.85 -8.31
CA GLY A 162 11.05 -4.64 -8.87
C GLY A 162 9.51 -4.66 -8.85
N TRP A 163 8.91 -5.01 -7.72
CA TRP A 163 7.45 -4.98 -7.56
C TRP A 163 6.95 -3.55 -7.38
N GLU A 164 6.44 -2.97 -8.45
CA GLU A 164 5.89 -1.61 -8.47
C GLU A 164 4.36 -1.64 -8.37
N HIS A 165 3.81 -0.76 -7.52
CA HIS A 165 2.37 -0.61 -7.34
C HIS A 165 1.98 0.86 -7.47
N VAL A 166 0.89 1.15 -8.16
CA VAL A 166 0.32 2.49 -8.23
C VAL A 166 -0.81 2.61 -7.21
N ILE A 167 -0.68 3.56 -6.31
CA ILE A 167 -1.67 3.87 -5.28
C ILE A 167 -2.44 5.12 -5.72
N THR A 168 -3.76 4.98 -5.85
CA THR A 168 -4.68 6.07 -6.18
C THR A 168 -5.68 6.29 -5.07
N CYS A 169 -5.80 7.51 -4.57
CA CYS A 169 -6.86 7.87 -3.63
C CYS A 169 -8.17 8.08 -4.40
N THR A 170 -9.11 7.15 -4.26
CA THR A 170 -10.38 7.15 -4.99
C THR A 170 -11.55 7.75 -4.21
N GLY A 171 -11.38 7.99 -2.90
CA GLY A 171 -12.45 8.55 -2.08
C GLY A 171 -12.15 8.53 -0.59
N ARG A 172 -13.23 8.69 0.18
CA ARG A 172 -13.23 8.71 1.64
C ARG A 172 -14.32 7.81 2.19
N THR A 173 -14.10 7.28 3.40
CA THR A 173 -15.08 6.48 4.15
C THR A 173 -15.07 6.89 5.61
N PRO A 174 -16.13 6.57 6.40
CA PRO A 174 -16.13 6.86 7.84
C PRO A 174 -14.86 6.40 8.55
N ALA A 175 -14.42 7.18 9.52
CA ALA A 175 -13.20 6.91 10.27
C ALA A 175 -13.30 5.58 11.03
N THR A 176 -12.30 4.72 10.87
CA THR A 176 -12.07 3.51 11.65
C THR A 176 -10.64 3.50 12.19
N PRO A 177 -10.34 2.78 13.28
CA PRO A 177 -8.97 2.69 13.78
C PRO A 177 -8.09 1.71 13.01
N HIS A 178 -8.67 0.90 12.14
CA HIS A 178 -7.99 -0.21 11.49
C HIS A 178 -8.03 -0.04 9.96
N PHE A 179 -7.06 -0.63 9.30
CA PHE A 179 -7.13 -0.89 7.86
C PHE A 179 -8.24 -1.91 7.58
N VAL A 180 -8.90 -1.74 6.44
CA VAL A 180 -9.89 -2.71 5.94
C VAL A 180 -9.67 -2.91 4.45
N CYS A 181 -9.48 -4.13 4.01
CA CYS A 181 -9.48 -4.46 2.59
C CYS A 181 -10.91 -4.57 2.09
N LEU A 182 -11.33 -3.59 1.29
CA LEU A 182 -12.70 -3.46 0.79
C LEU A 182 -12.95 -4.39 -0.40
N ASP A 183 -11.94 -4.49 -1.29
CA ASP A 183 -12.04 -5.23 -2.55
C ASP A 183 -10.65 -5.63 -3.05
N GLY A 184 -10.59 -6.55 -4.03
CA GLY A 184 -9.35 -6.97 -4.66
C GLY A 184 -9.58 -8.02 -5.74
N GLU A 185 -8.55 -8.25 -6.54
CA GLU A 185 -8.52 -9.24 -7.62
C GLU A 185 -7.15 -9.91 -7.65
N GLY A 186 -7.11 -11.18 -7.99
CA GLY A 186 -5.91 -11.95 -8.24
C GLY A 186 -5.19 -12.44 -6.97
N HIS A 187 -4.57 -13.59 -7.09
CA HIS A 187 -3.66 -14.15 -6.10
C HIS A 187 -2.43 -13.25 -5.94
N GLY A 188 -1.88 -13.14 -4.73
CA GLY A 188 -0.60 -12.44 -4.50
C GLY A 188 0.54 -13.09 -5.29
N CYS A 189 1.49 -12.28 -5.77
CA CYS A 189 2.66 -12.79 -6.49
C CYS A 189 3.59 -13.57 -5.55
N ALA A 190 4.35 -14.50 -6.13
CA ALA A 190 5.39 -15.21 -5.39
C ALA A 190 6.59 -14.29 -5.16
N GLU A 191 7.05 -14.18 -3.93
CA GLU A 191 8.31 -13.51 -3.59
C GLU A 191 9.51 -14.27 -4.20
N ASP A 192 10.54 -13.55 -4.60
CA ASP A 192 11.79 -14.10 -5.18
C ASP A 192 11.58 -14.91 -6.49
N VAL A 193 10.49 -14.67 -7.21
CA VAL A 193 10.19 -15.38 -8.47
C VAL A 193 10.92 -14.80 -9.68
N GLY A 194 11.61 -13.68 -9.51
CA GLY A 194 12.25 -12.91 -10.60
C GLY A 194 11.34 -11.80 -11.15
N GLY A 195 10.57 -11.20 -10.28
CA GLY A 195 9.71 -10.06 -10.56
C GLY A 195 8.52 -10.36 -11.47
N PRO A 196 7.96 -9.30 -12.11
CA PRO A 196 6.79 -9.46 -12.99
C PRO A 196 6.96 -10.49 -14.11
N SER A 197 8.15 -10.59 -14.69
CA SER A 197 8.42 -11.56 -15.76
C SER A 197 8.45 -13.00 -15.23
N GLY A 198 9.09 -13.22 -14.09
CA GLY A 198 9.11 -14.54 -13.44
C GLY A 198 7.72 -14.98 -12.99
N TRP A 199 6.91 -14.03 -12.52
CA TRP A 199 5.50 -14.30 -12.21
C TRP A 199 4.69 -14.75 -13.44
N GLU A 200 4.83 -14.06 -14.57
CA GLU A 200 4.18 -14.50 -15.81
C GLU A 200 4.61 -15.89 -16.25
N GLU A 201 5.90 -16.22 -16.14
CA GLU A 201 6.40 -17.56 -16.48
C GLU A 201 5.86 -18.62 -15.51
N LEU A 202 5.71 -18.30 -14.24
CA LEU A 202 5.07 -19.18 -13.26
C LEU A 202 3.59 -19.43 -13.61
N LEU A 203 2.83 -18.40 -13.98
CA LEU A 203 1.45 -18.55 -14.42
C LEU A 203 1.34 -19.40 -15.70
N LYS A 204 2.23 -19.17 -16.69
CA LYS A 204 2.30 -20.01 -17.90
C LYS A 204 2.61 -21.47 -17.57
N ALA A 205 3.44 -21.73 -16.56
CA ALA A 205 3.73 -23.09 -16.11
C ALA A 205 2.47 -23.78 -15.57
N TYR A 206 1.64 -23.06 -14.82
CA TYR A 206 0.38 -23.59 -14.31
C TYR A 206 -0.69 -23.77 -15.37
N ASP A 207 -0.71 -22.94 -16.42
CA ASP A 207 -1.65 -23.02 -17.54
C ASP A 207 -1.26 -24.09 -18.58
N ALA A 208 -0.01 -24.59 -18.55
CA ALA A 208 0.47 -25.59 -19.51
C ALA A 208 -0.23 -26.94 -19.31
N GLU A 209 -0.75 -27.53 -20.40
CA GLU A 209 -1.29 -28.90 -20.40
C GLU A 209 -0.22 -29.94 -20.06
N THR A 210 0.98 -29.77 -20.61
CA THR A 210 2.14 -30.64 -20.38
C THR A 210 3.35 -29.80 -19.95
N PRO A 211 3.45 -29.41 -18.68
CA PRO A 211 4.56 -28.60 -18.18
C PRO A 211 5.92 -29.31 -18.38
N THR A 212 6.92 -28.56 -18.80
CA THR A 212 8.31 -29.01 -18.92
C THR A 212 8.87 -29.38 -17.54
N LYS A 213 10.08 -29.95 -17.51
CA LYS A 213 10.77 -30.26 -16.25
C LYS A 213 11.03 -28.99 -15.43
N ASP A 214 11.48 -27.91 -16.08
CA ASP A 214 11.81 -26.65 -15.42
C ASP A 214 10.54 -25.97 -14.90
N GLN A 215 9.46 -25.96 -15.68
CA GLN A 215 8.16 -25.46 -15.21
C GLN A 215 7.65 -26.22 -13.97
N LYS A 216 7.77 -27.55 -13.95
CA LYS A 216 7.41 -28.37 -12.77
C LYS A 216 8.28 -28.04 -11.56
N MET A 217 9.56 -27.71 -11.76
CA MET A 217 10.45 -27.31 -10.68
C MET A 217 10.04 -25.95 -10.10
N THR A 218 9.73 -24.95 -10.93
CA THR A 218 9.28 -23.63 -10.49
C THR A 218 7.94 -23.71 -9.77
N MET A 219 6.98 -24.48 -10.28
CA MET A 219 5.70 -24.73 -9.61
C MET A 219 5.90 -25.33 -8.22
N ARG A 220 6.72 -26.41 -8.13
CA ARG A 220 7.04 -27.04 -6.86
C ARG A 220 7.74 -26.08 -5.90
N TRP A 221 8.66 -25.26 -6.40
CA TRP A 221 9.31 -24.23 -5.59
C TRP A 221 8.29 -23.28 -4.98
N PHE A 222 7.35 -22.75 -5.77
CA PHE A 222 6.29 -21.87 -5.26
C PHE A 222 5.39 -22.59 -4.24
N GLU A 223 5.05 -23.86 -4.47
CA GLU A 223 4.18 -24.63 -3.59
C GLU A 223 4.85 -25.00 -2.25
N THR A 224 6.21 -25.02 -2.17
CA THR A 224 6.90 -25.62 -1.02
C THR A 224 7.96 -24.73 -0.37
N PHE A 225 8.63 -23.85 -1.12
CA PHE A 225 9.83 -23.14 -0.65
C PHE A 225 9.72 -21.61 -0.66
N ALA A 226 8.95 -21.01 -1.58
CA ALA A 226 8.77 -19.56 -1.61
C ALA A 226 8.39 -19.01 -0.23
N SER A 227 8.86 -17.81 0.12
CA SER A 227 8.61 -17.16 1.41
C SER A 227 7.11 -17.01 1.68
N ASN A 228 6.34 -16.70 0.64
CA ASN A 228 4.88 -16.58 0.64
C ASN A 228 4.18 -17.71 -0.16
N LYS A 229 4.70 -18.92 -0.06
CA LYS A 229 4.20 -20.11 -0.77
C LYS A 229 2.71 -20.37 -0.59
N ASP A 230 2.09 -20.90 -1.63
CA ASP A 230 0.76 -21.53 -1.54
C ASP A 230 0.84 -23.03 -1.94
N PRO A 231 0.64 -23.95 -0.98
CA PRO A 231 0.68 -25.39 -1.27
C PRO A 231 -0.39 -25.87 -2.27
N ARG A 232 -1.44 -25.07 -2.52
CA ARG A 232 -2.48 -25.37 -3.50
C ARG A 232 -2.05 -25.11 -4.94
N GLY A 233 -0.99 -24.26 -5.10
CA GLY A 233 -0.57 -23.74 -6.39
C GLY A 233 -1.58 -22.80 -7.03
N LEU A 234 -1.45 -22.59 -8.35
CA LEU A 234 -2.23 -21.57 -9.08
C LEU A 234 -3.05 -22.16 -10.25
N ARG A 235 -3.31 -23.47 -10.26
CA ARG A 235 -4.06 -24.10 -11.36
C ARG A 235 -5.52 -23.66 -11.42
N GLY A 236 -6.00 -23.47 -12.65
CA GLY A 236 -7.40 -23.09 -12.91
C GLY A 236 -7.77 -21.78 -12.24
N ASP A 237 -8.83 -21.78 -11.44
CA ASP A 237 -9.35 -20.58 -10.78
C ASP A 237 -8.53 -20.14 -9.57
N LEU A 238 -7.56 -20.93 -9.09
CA LEU A 238 -6.77 -20.59 -7.90
C LEU A 238 -5.96 -19.30 -8.10
N LYS A 239 -5.45 -19.03 -9.30
CA LYS A 239 -4.73 -17.79 -9.60
C LYS A 239 -5.59 -16.52 -9.47
N TRP A 240 -6.94 -16.66 -9.49
CA TRP A 240 -7.89 -15.57 -9.29
C TRP A 240 -8.31 -15.40 -7.84
N GLN A 241 -8.06 -16.39 -7.01
CA GLN A 241 -8.52 -16.42 -5.62
C GLN A 241 -7.55 -15.66 -4.71
N TRP A 242 -8.09 -14.90 -3.79
CA TRP A 242 -7.39 -14.33 -2.65
C TRP A 242 -8.31 -14.37 -1.44
N ASP A 243 -7.73 -14.48 -0.25
CA ASP A 243 -8.47 -14.65 1.00
C ASP A 243 -8.77 -13.29 1.62
N LYS A 244 -9.90 -12.69 1.23
CA LYS A 244 -10.34 -11.40 1.77
C LYS A 244 -10.55 -11.42 3.28
N ASP A 245 -11.10 -12.50 3.80
CA ASP A 245 -11.42 -12.61 5.23
C ASP A 245 -10.16 -12.78 6.07
N GLY A 246 -9.23 -13.62 5.62
CA GLY A 246 -7.90 -13.78 6.20
C GLY A 246 -7.10 -12.49 6.18
N VAL A 247 -7.05 -11.78 5.03
CA VAL A 247 -6.44 -10.45 4.92
C VAL A 247 -7.04 -9.49 5.94
N ASN A 248 -8.37 -9.40 6.02
CA ASN A 248 -9.03 -8.51 6.99
C ASN A 248 -8.84 -8.94 8.45
N ALA A 249 -8.69 -10.24 8.71
CA ALA A 249 -8.32 -10.72 10.04
C ALA A 249 -6.92 -10.27 10.44
N ALA A 250 -5.94 -10.37 9.54
CA ALA A 250 -4.57 -9.92 9.76
C ALA A 250 -4.46 -8.39 9.90
N LEU A 251 -5.14 -7.61 9.03
CA LEU A 251 -5.17 -6.16 9.10
C LEU A 251 -5.73 -5.59 10.42
N ARG A 252 -6.57 -6.34 11.13
CA ARG A 252 -7.04 -5.95 12.47
C ARG A 252 -5.97 -6.06 13.55
N GLY A 253 -4.90 -6.79 13.30
CA GLY A 253 -3.76 -6.97 14.20
C GLY A 253 -2.70 -5.86 14.10
N LEU A 254 -2.76 -5.02 13.07
CA LEU A 254 -1.92 -3.85 12.87
C LEU A 254 -2.52 -2.65 13.63
#